data_507099cb591b2acf5c03b2490018b806
#
_entry.id   507099cb591b2acf5c03b2490018b806
#
_cell.length_a   1.000
_cell.length_b   1.000
_cell.length_c   1.000
_cell.angle_alpha   90.00
_cell.angle_beta   90.00
_cell.angle_gamma   90.00
#
_symmetry.space_group_name_H-M   'P 1'
#
loop_
_entity.id
_entity.type
_entity.pdbx_description
1 polymer ?
#
loop_
_entity_poly.entity_id
_entity_poly.type
_entity_poly.pdbx_seq_one_letter_code
_entity_poly.pdbx_strand_id
1 'polypeptide(L)'
;MADVIAIDLDQIYRAWRAYLQEHSSASHFGMVNDKSVAEFPYANLMMLGRNTDVTDLENHEITVDLTFQTDCYIDSTKILTLYEIDTACWEFFQELGFRRMGDAALSVINNSNVKRLTSRFTLRNFNGRFLKDITPTT
;
A
#
# COMPACT_ATOMS: atom_id res chain seq x y z
N MET A 1 -16.26 27.41 0.66
CA MET A 1 -15.62 26.46 1.59
C MET A 1 -14.99 25.31 0.79
N ALA A 2 -13.72 25.04 1.02
CA ALA A 2 -13.05 23.97 0.30
C ALA A 2 -13.56 22.63 0.76
N ASP A 3 -13.81 21.73 -0.19
CA ASP A 3 -14.26 20.39 0.13
C ASP A 3 -13.09 19.57 0.66
N VAL A 4 -13.35 18.83 1.73
CA VAL A 4 -12.36 17.89 2.26
C VAL A 4 -12.39 16.63 1.40
N ILE A 5 -11.22 16.24 0.88
CA ILE A 5 -11.11 15.00 0.12
C ILE A 5 -11.14 13.84 1.10
N ALA A 6 -12.18 13.03 1.00
CA ALA A 6 -12.33 11.85 1.82
C ALA A 6 -11.51 10.69 1.24
N ILE A 7 -10.84 9.96 2.12
CA ILE A 7 -10.09 8.77 1.75
C ILE A 7 -10.68 7.60 2.52
N ASP A 8 -11.21 6.63 1.78
CA ASP A 8 -11.75 5.42 2.38
C ASP A 8 -10.63 4.38 2.46
N LEU A 9 -9.96 4.36 3.59
CA LEU A 9 -8.83 3.48 3.83
C LEU A 9 -9.25 2.01 3.80
N ASP A 10 -10.45 1.70 4.30
CA ASP A 10 -10.97 0.34 4.28
C ASP A 10 -11.21 -0.15 2.85
N GLN A 11 -11.72 0.71 1.98
CA GLN A 11 -11.93 0.38 0.57
C GLN A 11 -10.60 0.08 -0.13
N ILE A 12 -9.59 0.90 0.13
CA ILE A 12 -8.25 0.69 -0.43
C ILE A 12 -7.68 -0.63 0.07
N TYR A 13 -7.80 -0.90 1.36
CA TYR A 13 -7.29 -2.13 1.95
C TYR A 13 -7.96 -3.36 1.34
N ARG A 14 -9.28 -3.34 1.21
CA ARG A 14 -10.02 -4.47 0.64
C ARG A 14 -9.66 -4.72 -0.82
N ALA A 15 -9.52 -3.66 -1.60
CA ALA A 15 -9.13 -3.78 -3.01
C ALA A 15 -7.70 -4.32 -3.13
N TRP A 16 -6.78 -3.84 -2.31
CA TRP A 16 -5.40 -4.29 -2.26
C TRP A 16 -5.32 -5.78 -1.88
N ARG A 17 -6.03 -6.16 -0.83
CA ARG A 17 -6.06 -7.55 -0.37
C ARG A 17 -6.59 -8.48 -1.45
N ALA A 18 -7.70 -8.11 -2.09
CA ALA A 18 -8.28 -8.92 -3.16
C ALA A 18 -7.31 -9.08 -4.34
N TYR A 19 -6.61 -8.00 -4.70
CA TYR A 19 -5.62 -8.06 -5.77
C TYR A 19 -4.47 -9.01 -5.42
N LEU A 20 -3.96 -8.92 -4.20
CA LEU A 20 -2.87 -9.80 -3.77
C LEU A 20 -3.29 -11.26 -3.68
N GLN A 21 -4.52 -11.53 -3.24
CA GLN A 21 -5.04 -12.90 -3.21
C GLN A 21 -5.13 -13.51 -4.60
N GLU A 22 -5.41 -12.70 -5.62
CA GLU A 22 -5.52 -13.15 -7.00
C GLU A 22 -4.16 -13.25 -7.70
N HIS A 23 -3.22 -12.37 -7.40
CA HIS A 23 -1.97 -12.23 -8.16
C HIS A 23 -0.72 -12.65 -7.41
N SER A 24 -0.83 -13.12 -6.18
CA SER A 24 0.33 -13.55 -5.41
C SER A 24 -0.02 -14.70 -4.48
N SER A 25 1.00 -15.23 -3.80
CA SER A 25 0.83 -16.29 -2.81
C SER A 25 0.57 -15.76 -1.40
N ALA A 26 0.44 -14.46 -1.22
CA ALA A 26 0.12 -13.88 0.10
C ALA A 26 -1.23 -14.41 0.58
N SER A 27 -1.27 -14.93 1.80
CA SER A 27 -2.46 -15.56 2.36
C SER A 27 -2.92 -14.93 3.66
N HIS A 28 -2.10 -14.10 4.28
CA HIS A 28 -2.42 -13.41 5.52
C HIS A 28 -2.16 -11.92 5.35
N PHE A 29 -3.06 -11.09 5.87
CA PHE A 29 -3.05 -9.66 5.60
C PHE A 29 -3.30 -8.86 6.86
N GLY A 30 -2.69 -7.67 6.94
CA GLY A 30 -2.89 -6.73 8.02
C GLY A 30 -2.86 -5.31 7.52
N MET A 31 -3.32 -4.40 8.37
CA MET A 31 -3.46 -2.99 8.01
C MET A 31 -2.61 -2.06 8.86
N VAL A 32 -2.08 -2.52 9.95
CA VAL A 32 -1.18 -1.77 10.81
C VAL A 32 -0.12 -2.74 11.27
N ASN A 33 1.10 -2.25 11.49
CA ASN A 33 2.17 -3.11 11.96
C ASN A 33 1.79 -3.82 13.26
N ASP A 34 1.48 -5.08 13.14
CA ASP A 34 1.36 -5.94 14.31
C ASP A 34 2.75 -6.23 14.86
N LYS A 35 2.85 -6.27 16.17
CA LYS A 35 4.13 -6.52 16.85
C LYS A 35 4.64 -7.94 16.63
N SER A 36 3.75 -8.86 16.28
CA SER A 36 4.13 -10.24 16.01
C SER A 36 3.36 -10.77 14.82
N VAL A 37 4.08 -11.05 13.73
CA VAL A 37 3.51 -11.75 12.59
C VAL A 37 3.71 -13.23 12.84
N ALA A 38 2.63 -13.97 13.00
CA ALA A 38 2.68 -15.40 13.33
C ALA A 38 2.42 -16.31 12.15
N GLU A 39 1.83 -15.80 11.07
CA GLU A 39 1.43 -16.59 9.93
C GLU A 39 2.00 -16.02 8.64
N PHE A 40 2.49 -16.90 7.75
CA PHE A 40 3.22 -16.52 6.54
C PHE A 40 2.69 -17.26 5.32
N PRO A 41 2.80 -16.70 4.11
CA PRO A 41 3.25 -15.34 3.79
C PRO A 41 2.27 -14.27 4.27
N TYR A 42 2.78 -13.18 4.77
CA TYR A 42 1.99 -12.10 5.34
C TYR A 42 2.27 -10.80 4.61
N ALA A 43 1.24 -10.03 4.32
CA ALA A 43 1.38 -8.72 3.71
C ALA A 43 0.65 -7.67 4.56
N ASN A 44 1.32 -6.56 4.82
CA ASN A 44 0.79 -5.46 5.63
C ASN A 44 0.72 -4.19 4.81
N LEU A 45 -0.37 -3.47 4.93
CA LEU A 45 -0.56 -2.16 4.29
C LEU A 45 -0.70 -1.08 5.34
N MET A 46 0.03 0.02 5.16
CA MET A 46 -0.02 1.12 6.09
C MET A 46 0.01 2.44 5.33
N MET A 47 -0.86 3.37 5.70
CA MET A 47 -0.80 4.72 5.17
C MET A 47 0.20 5.52 6.01
N LEU A 48 1.29 5.98 5.36
CA LEU A 48 2.34 6.74 6.05
C LEU A 48 2.00 8.20 6.18
N GLY A 49 1.34 8.77 5.17
CA GLY A 49 1.11 10.18 5.17
C GLY A 49 -0.01 10.62 4.26
N ARG A 50 -0.61 11.72 4.65
CA ARG A 50 -1.61 12.42 3.89
C ARG A 50 -1.36 13.90 4.06
N ASN A 51 -0.77 14.53 3.05
CA ASN A 51 -0.46 15.96 3.07
C ASN A 51 -1.42 16.70 2.18
N THR A 52 -2.11 17.68 2.74
CA THR A 52 -3.07 18.50 1.99
C THR A 52 -2.34 19.69 1.38
N ASP A 53 -2.46 19.83 0.07
CA ASP A 53 -1.97 20.99 -0.66
C ASP A 53 -3.13 21.88 -1.08
N VAL A 54 -3.03 23.17 -0.77
CA VAL A 54 -3.96 24.18 -1.26
C VAL A 54 -3.28 24.87 -2.43
N THR A 55 -3.71 24.55 -3.65
CA THR A 55 -3.04 25.04 -4.85
C THR A 55 -3.42 26.47 -5.20
N ASP A 56 -4.60 26.92 -4.78
CA ASP A 56 -5.07 28.28 -5.07
C ASP A 56 -6.03 28.73 -3.99
N LEU A 57 -5.74 29.90 -3.40
CA LEU A 57 -6.58 30.48 -2.37
C LEU A 57 -7.93 30.95 -2.89
N GLU A 58 -8.03 31.26 -4.18
CA GLU A 58 -9.25 31.80 -4.77
C GLU A 58 -10.22 30.73 -5.24
N ASN A 59 -9.74 29.65 -5.85
CA ASN A 59 -10.63 28.62 -6.37
C ASN A 59 -10.83 27.46 -5.42
N HIS A 60 -10.16 27.44 -4.28
CA HIS A 60 -10.36 26.46 -3.21
C HIS A 60 -10.12 25.01 -3.62
N GLU A 61 -9.32 24.78 -4.66
CA GLU A 61 -8.93 23.42 -5.01
C GLU A 61 -7.96 22.88 -3.97
N ILE A 62 -8.37 21.78 -3.37
CA ILE A 62 -7.53 21.05 -2.43
C ILE A 62 -7.15 19.74 -3.06
N THR A 63 -5.85 19.47 -3.09
CA THR A 63 -5.34 18.16 -3.45
C THR A 63 -4.59 17.56 -2.27
N VAL A 64 -4.41 16.25 -2.28
CA VAL A 64 -3.78 15.51 -1.21
C VAL A 64 -2.67 14.66 -1.78
N ASP A 65 -1.53 14.66 -1.11
CA ASP A 65 -0.46 13.70 -1.41
C ASP A 65 -0.60 12.51 -0.48
N LEU A 66 -0.70 11.32 -1.06
CA LEU A 66 -0.87 10.07 -0.32
C LEU A 66 0.40 9.24 -0.40
N THR A 67 0.80 8.68 0.73
CA THR A 67 1.91 7.74 0.78
C THR A 67 1.51 6.49 1.53
N PHE A 68 1.70 5.34 0.89
CA PHE A 68 1.45 4.04 1.48
C PHE A 68 2.74 3.24 1.57
N GLN A 69 2.81 2.38 2.56
CA GLN A 69 3.90 1.44 2.72
C GLN A 69 3.35 0.02 2.76
N THR A 70 4.00 -0.89 2.06
CA THR A 70 3.70 -2.32 2.14
C THR A 70 4.89 -3.03 2.76
N ASP A 71 4.61 -3.92 3.70
CA ASP A 71 5.59 -4.80 4.33
C ASP A 71 5.17 -6.23 4.09
N CYS A 72 6.00 -6.98 3.37
CA CYS A 72 5.73 -8.38 3.07
C CYS A 72 6.68 -9.25 3.88
N TYR A 73 6.16 -10.31 4.48
CA TYR A 73 6.93 -11.17 5.41
C TYR A 73 6.87 -12.62 4.99
N ILE A 74 8.01 -13.30 5.08
CA ILE A 74 8.07 -14.76 4.97
C ILE A 74 9.06 -15.29 6.01
N ASP A 75 8.92 -16.57 6.37
CA ASP A 75 9.77 -17.24 7.34
C ASP A 75 10.64 -18.33 6.72
N SER A 76 10.87 -18.25 5.42
CA SER A 76 11.65 -19.25 4.68
C SER A 76 12.77 -18.57 3.88
N THR A 77 13.58 -19.41 3.20
CA THR A 77 14.64 -18.92 2.33
C THR A 77 14.15 -18.54 0.94
N LYS A 78 12.86 -18.69 0.67
CA LYS A 78 12.28 -18.44 -0.66
C LYS A 78 12.04 -16.93 -0.89
N ILE A 79 13.10 -16.19 -1.02
CA ILE A 79 13.05 -14.73 -1.19
C ILE A 79 12.24 -14.33 -2.41
N LEU A 80 12.22 -15.15 -3.45
CA LEU A 80 11.45 -14.86 -4.66
C LEU A 80 9.96 -14.70 -4.37
N THR A 81 9.44 -15.40 -3.35
CA THR A 81 8.05 -15.24 -2.92
C THR A 81 7.78 -13.82 -2.43
N LEU A 82 8.72 -13.24 -1.67
CA LEU A 82 8.59 -11.85 -1.23
C LEU A 82 8.53 -10.89 -2.40
N TYR A 83 9.41 -11.06 -3.37
CA TYR A 83 9.44 -10.18 -4.54
C TYR A 83 8.19 -10.34 -5.39
N GLU A 84 7.63 -11.54 -5.46
CA GLU A 84 6.36 -11.78 -6.14
C GLU A 84 5.22 -11.00 -5.49
N ILE A 85 5.14 -11.06 -4.15
CA ILE A 85 4.11 -10.32 -3.41
C ILE A 85 4.31 -8.81 -3.57
N ASP A 86 5.56 -8.35 -3.47
CA ASP A 86 5.91 -6.94 -3.65
C ASP A 86 5.54 -6.45 -5.04
N THR A 87 5.80 -7.25 -6.07
CA THR A 87 5.42 -6.92 -7.43
C THR A 87 3.91 -6.75 -7.58
N ALA A 88 3.14 -7.63 -6.95
CA ALA A 88 1.69 -7.51 -6.94
C ALA A 88 1.23 -6.21 -6.25
N CYS A 89 1.87 -5.83 -5.16
CA CYS A 89 1.60 -4.55 -4.49
C CYS A 89 1.89 -3.37 -5.42
N TRP A 90 3.03 -3.42 -6.10
CA TRP A 90 3.42 -2.36 -7.03
C TRP A 90 2.43 -2.24 -8.19
N GLU A 91 2.04 -3.36 -8.77
CA GLU A 91 1.05 -3.37 -9.86
C GLU A 91 -0.27 -2.78 -9.41
N PHE A 92 -0.74 -3.13 -8.22
CA PHE A 92 -1.96 -2.58 -7.67
C PHE A 92 -1.89 -1.06 -7.55
N PHE A 93 -0.85 -0.54 -6.91
CA PHE A 93 -0.71 0.91 -6.72
C PHE A 93 -0.43 1.64 -8.02
N GLN A 94 0.31 1.02 -8.94
CA GLN A 94 0.57 1.62 -10.24
C GLN A 94 -0.72 1.81 -11.04
N GLU A 95 -1.64 0.85 -10.99
CA GLU A 95 -2.94 0.99 -11.64
C GLU A 95 -3.76 2.14 -11.07
N LEU A 96 -3.60 2.45 -9.79
CA LEU A 96 -4.26 3.59 -9.16
C LEU A 96 -3.59 4.92 -9.47
N GLY A 97 -2.40 4.91 -10.05
CA GLY A 97 -1.66 6.12 -10.37
C GLY A 97 -0.50 6.42 -9.45
N PHE A 98 -0.22 5.57 -8.49
CA PHE A 98 0.89 5.75 -7.57
C PHE A 98 2.23 5.48 -8.25
N ARG A 99 3.27 6.12 -7.73
CA ARG A 99 4.65 5.87 -8.13
C ARG A 99 5.39 5.22 -6.97
N ARG A 100 6.29 4.30 -7.31
CA ARG A 100 7.15 3.68 -6.31
C ARG A 100 8.24 4.65 -5.86
N MET A 101 8.46 4.74 -4.56
CA MET A 101 9.48 5.60 -3.97
C MET A 101 10.74 4.77 -3.69
N GLY A 102 11.67 4.75 -4.65
CA GLY A 102 12.90 4.00 -4.51
C GLY A 102 12.72 2.50 -4.65
N ASP A 103 13.72 1.75 -4.26
CA ASP A 103 13.72 0.30 -4.34
C ASP A 103 13.15 -0.34 -3.08
N ALA A 104 12.63 -1.56 -3.23
CA ALA A 104 12.20 -2.35 -2.09
C ALA A 104 13.41 -2.67 -1.19
N ALA A 105 13.21 -2.54 0.12
CA ALA A 105 14.26 -2.80 1.10
C ALA A 105 14.02 -4.12 1.82
N LEU A 106 14.97 -5.04 1.68
CA LEU A 106 14.93 -6.34 2.34
C LEU A 106 15.62 -6.26 3.70
N SER A 107 14.99 -6.83 4.72
CA SER A 107 15.57 -6.91 6.05
C SER A 107 15.25 -8.24 6.71
N VAL A 108 16.07 -8.63 7.70
CA VAL A 108 15.86 -9.82 8.51
C VAL A 108 15.42 -9.33 9.90
N ILE A 109 14.38 -9.96 10.44
CA ILE A 109 13.79 -9.53 11.70
C ILE A 109 14.44 -10.28 12.86
N ASN A 110 15.14 -9.53 13.73
CA ASN A 110 15.61 -9.98 15.06
C ASN A 110 16.25 -11.39 15.08
N ASN A 111 17.24 -11.63 14.21
CA ASN A 111 17.95 -12.91 14.15
C ASN A 111 17.05 -14.13 13.92
N SER A 112 15.87 -13.90 13.40
CA SER A 112 14.93 -14.98 13.09
C SER A 112 15.05 -15.37 11.61
N ASN A 113 14.28 -16.38 11.21
CA ASN A 113 14.16 -16.74 9.80
C ASN A 113 13.19 -15.83 9.05
N VAL A 114 12.59 -14.88 9.75
CA VAL A 114 11.60 -13.97 9.14
C VAL A 114 12.31 -12.89 8.36
N LYS A 115 11.91 -12.74 7.11
CA LYS A 115 12.41 -11.70 6.23
C LYS A 115 11.28 -10.75 5.88
N ARG A 116 11.60 -9.48 5.76
CA ARG A 116 10.65 -8.44 5.44
C ARG A 116 11.12 -7.67 4.21
N LEU A 117 10.22 -7.48 3.28
CA LEU A 117 10.46 -6.62 2.11
C LEU A 117 9.51 -5.42 2.19
N THR A 118 10.08 -4.22 2.28
CA THR A 118 9.35 -2.99 2.46
C THR A 118 9.38 -2.15 1.21
N SER A 119 8.24 -1.66 0.76
CA SER A 119 8.12 -0.75 -0.36
C SER A 119 7.21 0.42 -0.02
N ARG A 120 7.46 1.56 -0.66
CA ARG A 120 6.64 2.76 -0.47
C ARG A 120 6.15 3.27 -1.80
N PHE A 121 4.91 3.78 -1.80
CA PHE A 121 4.24 4.28 -2.98
C PHE A 121 3.60 5.63 -2.67
N THR A 122 3.72 6.56 -3.61
CA THR A 122 3.15 7.90 -3.42
C THR A 122 2.29 8.29 -4.62
N LEU A 123 1.21 8.98 -4.32
CA LEU A 123 0.34 9.60 -5.32
C LEU A 123 0.23 11.08 -4.96
N ARG A 124 0.69 11.95 -5.87
CA ARG A 124 0.61 13.39 -5.66
C ARG A 124 -0.64 13.96 -6.27
N ASN A 125 -1.14 15.01 -5.67
CA ASN A 125 -2.26 15.78 -6.19
C ASN A 125 -3.52 14.93 -6.39
N PHE A 126 -3.78 14.04 -5.42
CA PHE A 126 -4.99 13.25 -5.44
C PHE A 126 -6.21 14.15 -5.25
N ASN A 127 -7.15 14.08 -6.17
CA ASN A 127 -8.33 14.94 -6.20
C ASN A 127 -9.63 14.20 -5.83
N GLY A 128 -9.51 13.00 -5.26
CA GLY A 128 -10.65 12.16 -4.90
C GLY A 128 -10.89 10.99 -5.84
N ARG A 129 -10.13 10.89 -6.92
CA ARG A 129 -10.27 9.80 -7.89
C ARG A 129 -8.94 9.18 -8.19
N PHE A 130 -8.92 7.84 -8.16
CA PHE A 130 -7.79 7.06 -8.66
C PHE A 130 -7.94 6.84 -10.16
N LEU A 131 -6.85 6.46 -10.83
CA LEU A 131 -6.89 6.11 -12.25
C LEU A 131 -7.79 4.91 -12.51
N LYS A 132 -7.82 3.96 -11.57
CA LYS A 132 -8.69 2.79 -11.63
C LYS A 132 -9.74 2.90 -10.54
N ASP A 133 -10.99 2.61 -10.90
CA ASP A 133 -12.07 2.59 -9.92
C ASP A 133 -11.97 1.35 -9.05
N ILE A 134 -11.89 1.56 -7.75
CA ILE A 134 -11.84 0.47 -6.77
C ILE A 134 -13.10 0.39 -5.91
N THR A 135 -14.16 1.07 -6.35
CA THR A 135 -15.44 1.00 -5.65
C THR A 135 -15.95 -0.43 -5.67
N PRO A 136 -16.31 -1.02 -4.50
CA PRO A 136 -16.81 -2.39 -4.48
C PRO A 136 -18.08 -2.52 -5.29
N THR A 137 -18.15 -3.55 -6.12
CA THR A 137 -19.39 -3.92 -6.79
C THR A 137 -20.20 -4.76 -5.79
N THR A 138 -21.35 -4.26 -5.45
CA THR A 138 -22.27 -5.00 -4.58
C THR A 138 -23.14 -5.94 -5.38
#